data_2641f5602579660bf23e1db6c4089bf1
#
_entry.id   2641f5602579660bf23e1db6c4089bf1
#
_cell.length_a   1.000
_cell.length_b   1.000
_cell.length_c   1.000
_cell.angle_alpha   90.00
_cell.angle_beta   90.00
_cell.angle_gamma   90.00
#
_symmetry.space_group_name_H-M   'P 1'
#
loop_
_entity.id
_entity.type
_entity.pdbx_description
1 polymer ?
#
loop_
_entity_poly.entity_id
_entity_poly.type
_entity_poly.pdbx_seq_one_letter_code
_entity_poly.pdbx_strand_id
1 'polypeptide(L)'
;MPKVLLNVFVDYETLGRTVNILTEQSVKGFYCIEYWGVSPQDWAGFVIKEEPEMAIEAIRDHTERAIQVNMVVKEAQVESIMQALTTGLAGKRHTIFKLPVDSVHVVSP
;
A
#
# COMPACT_ATOMS: atom_id res chain seq x y z
N MET A 1 -23.34 5.90 -4.30
CA MET A 1 -22.65 4.63 -4.05
C MET A 1 -21.54 4.84 -3.04
N PRO A 2 -21.46 3.99 -2.01
CA PRO A 2 -20.36 4.09 -1.05
C PRO A 2 -19.02 3.87 -1.72
N LYS A 3 -18.04 4.63 -1.27
CA LYS A 3 -16.67 4.50 -1.74
C LYS A 3 -15.74 4.15 -0.59
N VAL A 4 -14.68 3.47 -0.91
CA VAL A 4 -13.67 3.10 0.08
C VAL A 4 -12.28 3.43 -0.46
N LEU A 5 -11.39 3.74 0.46
CA LEU A 5 -9.98 3.91 0.19
C LEU A 5 -9.28 2.60 0.51
N LEU A 6 -8.55 2.06 -0.45
CA LEU A 6 -7.69 0.92 -0.22
C LEU A 6 -6.25 1.40 -0.23
N ASN A 7 -5.51 1.05 0.81
CA ASN A 7 -4.07 1.26 0.89
C ASN A 7 -3.43 -0.11 0.81
N VAL A 8 -2.68 -0.35 -0.25
CA VAL A 8 -2.01 -1.63 -0.47
C VAL A 8 -0.51 -1.41 -0.30
N PHE A 9 0.08 -2.08 0.68
CA PHE A 9 1.50 -1.96 0.99
C PHE A 9 2.20 -3.19 0.44
N VAL A 10 3.15 -2.98 -0.46
CA VAL A 10 3.88 -4.08 -1.11
C VAL A 10 5.38 -3.79 -1.12
N ASP A 11 6.18 -4.83 -1.25
CA ASP A 11 7.61 -4.66 -1.43
C ASP A 11 7.89 -4.04 -2.78
N TYR A 12 9.02 -3.36 -2.87
CA TYR A 12 9.41 -2.62 -4.08
C TYR A 12 9.32 -3.50 -5.34
N GLU A 13 9.80 -4.73 -5.26
CA GLU A 13 9.82 -5.65 -6.41
C GLU A 13 8.43 -6.11 -6.85
N THR A 14 7.44 -5.96 -5.99
CA THR A 14 6.08 -6.44 -6.23
C THR A 14 5.18 -5.38 -6.87
N LEU A 15 5.66 -4.15 -7.00
CA LEU A 15 4.85 -3.03 -7.49
C LEU A 15 4.25 -3.29 -8.87
N GLY A 16 5.06 -3.73 -9.82
CA GLY A 16 4.57 -3.95 -11.19
C GLY A 16 3.44 -4.96 -11.25
N ARG A 17 3.58 -6.06 -10.53
CA ARG A 17 2.53 -7.08 -10.46
C ARG A 17 1.26 -6.53 -9.82
N THR A 18 1.42 -5.76 -8.75
CA THR A 18 0.29 -5.14 -8.06
C THR A 18 -0.50 -4.24 -9.01
N VAL A 19 0.18 -3.36 -9.73
CA VAL A 19 -0.46 -2.44 -10.67
C VAL A 19 -1.17 -3.21 -11.79
N ASN A 20 -0.58 -4.28 -12.29
CA ASN A 20 -1.21 -5.10 -13.33
C ASN A 20 -2.49 -5.75 -12.82
N ILE A 21 -2.50 -6.24 -11.59
CA ILE A 21 -3.70 -6.80 -10.97
C ILE A 21 -4.80 -5.74 -10.87
N LEU A 22 -4.45 -4.54 -10.42
CA LEU A 22 -5.42 -3.45 -10.29
C LEU A 22 -5.99 -3.05 -11.65
N THR A 23 -5.17 -3.05 -12.69
CA THR A 23 -5.60 -2.77 -14.04
C THR A 23 -6.61 -3.82 -14.51
N GLU A 24 -6.35 -5.08 -14.27
CA GLU A 24 -7.27 -6.17 -14.61
C GLU A 24 -8.59 -6.05 -13.86
N GLN A 25 -8.57 -5.49 -12.66
CA GLN A 25 -9.77 -5.29 -11.85
C GLN A 25 -10.48 -3.97 -12.16
N SER A 26 -10.08 -3.31 -13.23
CA SER A 26 -10.72 -2.05 -13.69
C SER A 26 -10.63 -0.90 -12.69
N VAL A 27 -9.56 -0.87 -11.91
CA VAL A 27 -9.28 0.28 -11.05
C VAL A 27 -8.90 1.46 -11.93
N LYS A 28 -9.62 2.57 -11.80
CA LYS A 28 -9.52 3.71 -12.72
C LYS A 28 -8.40 4.69 -12.39
N GLY A 29 -7.96 4.69 -11.16
CA GLY A 29 -6.89 5.60 -10.76
C GLY A 29 -6.26 5.16 -9.45
N PHE A 30 -5.01 5.50 -9.30
CA PHE A 30 -4.27 5.22 -8.08
C PHE A 30 -3.07 6.15 -8.01
N TYR A 31 -2.47 6.24 -6.83
CA TYR A 31 -1.18 6.90 -6.69
C TYR A 31 -0.29 6.07 -5.77
N CYS A 32 1.02 6.24 -5.93
CA CYS A 32 2.00 5.47 -5.19
C CYS A 32 2.90 6.37 -4.36
N ILE A 33 3.23 5.91 -3.18
CA ILE A 33 4.20 6.57 -2.30
C ILE A 33 5.27 5.54 -1.98
N GLU A 34 6.52 5.90 -2.25
CA GLU A 34 7.66 5.07 -1.87
C GLU A 34 8.06 5.43 -0.43
N TYR A 35 8.38 4.41 0.37
CA TYR A 35 8.72 4.64 1.76
C TYR A 35 9.67 3.57 2.27
N TRP A 36 10.28 3.82 3.43
CA TRP A 36 11.00 2.81 4.19
C TRP A 36 10.20 2.53 5.45
N GLY A 37 9.97 1.26 5.72
CA GLY A 37 9.20 0.87 6.88
C GLY A 37 9.22 -0.61 7.10
N VAL A 38 8.48 -1.03 8.12
CA VAL A 38 8.23 -2.45 8.39
C VAL A 38 6.73 -2.67 8.38
N SER A 39 6.34 -3.89 8.06
CA SER A 39 4.92 -4.29 8.14
C SER A 39 4.44 -4.21 9.58
N PRO A 40 3.13 -4.03 9.80
CA PRO A 40 2.62 -4.09 11.16
C PRO A 40 3.10 -5.35 11.88
N GLN A 41 3.60 -5.17 13.12
CA GLN A 41 4.10 -6.23 13.98
C GLN A 41 5.49 -6.78 13.63
N ASP A 42 6.16 -6.22 12.63
CA ASP A 42 7.50 -6.70 12.23
C ASP A 42 8.64 -5.92 12.87
N TRP A 43 8.35 -4.83 13.54
CA TRP A 43 9.39 -4.04 14.19
C TRP A 43 9.87 -4.73 15.47
N ALA A 44 11.18 -5.00 15.54
CA ALA A 44 11.76 -5.73 16.66
C ALA A 44 11.94 -4.88 17.93
N GLY A 45 11.75 -3.57 17.83
CA GLY A 45 11.74 -2.71 19.00
C GLY A 45 13.11 -2.30 19.52
N PHE A 46 14.14 -2.29 18.68
CA PHE A 46 15.45 -1.84 19.16
C PHE A 46 15.55 -0.32 19.14
N VAL A 47 16.42 0.18 20.03
CA VAL A 47 16.65 1.61 20.22
C VAL A 47 17.62 2.11 19.14
N ILE A 48 17.31 3.28 18.58
CA ILE A 48 18.18 3.94 17.61
C ILE A 48 18.74 5.23 18.20
N LYS A 49 19.82 5.73 17.64
CA LYS A 49 20.38 7.03 18.02
C LYS A 49 19.45 8.14 17.53
N GLU A 50 19.30 9.19 18.35
CA GLU A 50 18.30 10.23 18.07
C GLU A 50 18.79 11.35 17.15
N GLU A 51 20.08 11.42 16.84
CA GLU A 51 20.57 12.36 15.85
C GLU A 51 19.92 12.08 14.49
N PRO A 52 19.40 13.10 13.80
CA PRO A 52 18.58 12.88 12.59
C PRO A 52 19.25 12.03 11.52
N GLU A 53 20.51 12.30 11.21
CA GLU A 53 21.21 11.53 10.16
C GLU A 53 21.44 10.08 10.58
N MET A 54 21.80 9.86 11.85
CA MET A 54 22.01 8.51 12.37
C MET A 54 20.69 7.75 12.50
N ALA A 55 19.62 8.46 12.85
CA ALA A 55 18.30 7.86 12.91
C ALA A 55 17.83 7.39 11.54
N ILE A 56 18.02 8.23 10.52
CA ILE A 56 17.64 7.87 9.13
C ILE A 56 18.43 6.66 8.67
N GLU A 57 19.73 6.62 8.92
CA GLU A 57 20.56 5.49 8.53
C GLU A 57 20.12 4.20 9.22
N ALA A 58 19.85 4.28 10.54
CA ALA A 58 19.38 3.13 11.30
C ALA A 58 18.03 2.63 10.78
N ILE A 59 17.12 3.54 10.47
CA ILE A 59 15.81 3.17 9.91
C ILE A 59 15.98 2.48 8.57
N ARG A 60 16.84 3.00 7.69
CA ARG A 60 17.09 2.36 6.39
C ARG A 60 17.71 0.97 6.54
N ASP A 61 18.60 0.78 7.51
CA ASP A 61 19.27 -0.50 7.74
C ASP A 61 18.32 -1.58 8.29
N HIS A 62 17.28 -1.15 9.01
CA HIS A 62 16.37 -2.07 9.70
C HIS A 62 14.97 -2.12 9.10
N THR A 63 14.75 -1.41 7.99
CA THR A 63 13.47 -1.40 7.30
C THR A 63 13.69 -1.74 5.83
N GLU A 64 12.60 -1.98 5.14
CA GLU A 64 12.65 -2.28 3.73
C GLU A 64 12.07 -1.15 2.91
N ARG A 65 12.57 -1.02 1.69
CA ARG A 65 12.02 -0.13 0.70
C ARG A 65 10.71 -0.72 0.20
N ALA A 66 9.65 0.04 0.30
CA ALA A 66 8.32 -0.46 -0.02
C ALA A 66 7.49 0.61 -0.71
N ILE A 67 6.36 0.19 -1.25
CA ILE A 67 5.44 1.08 -1.96
C ILE A 67 4.07 0.98 -1.32
N GLN A 68 3.47 2.13 -1.08
CA GLN A 68 2.07 2.23 -0.71
C GLN A 68 1.28 2.63 -1.95
N VAL A 69 0.39 1.75 -2.40
CA VAL A 69 -0.49 2.02 -3.53
C VAL A 69 -1.87 2.39 -2.98
N ASN A 70 -2.36 3.55 -3.34
CA ASN A 70 -3.60 4.10 -2.81
C ASN A 70 -4.63 4.29 -3.91
N MET A 71 -5.86 3.87 -3.66
CA MET A 71 -6.92 3.98 -4.63
C MET A 71 -8.27 4.16 -3.95
N VAL A 72 -9.16 4.89 -4.61
CA VAL A 72 -10.55 5.01 -4.17
C VAL A 72 -11.40 4.19 -5.13
N VAL A 73 -12.14 3.25 -4.58
CA VAL A 73 -12.97 2.33 -5.36
C VAL A 73 -14.38 2.28 -4.80
N LYS A 74 -15.30 1.73 -5.59
CA LYS A 74 -16.65 1.48 -5.10
C LYS A 74 -16.62 0.31 -4.14
N GLU A 75 -17.41 0.37 -3.10
CA GLU A 75 -17.48 -0.72 -2.13
C GLU A 75 -17.80 -2.06 -2.79
N ALA A 76 -18.65 -2.06 -3.81
CA ALA A 76 -19.00 -3.27 -4.54
C ALA A 76 -17.82 -3.94 -5.25
N GLN A 77 -16.73 -3.20 -5.49
CA GLN A 77 -15.52 -3.74 -6.14
C GLN A 77 -14.51 -4.30 -5.15
N VAL A 78 -14.64 -3.99 -3.87
CA VAL A 78 -13.60 -4.29 -2.87
C VAL A 78 -13.30 -5.78 -2.77
N GLU A 79 -14.34 -6.60 -2.67
CA GLU A 79 -14.14 -8.05 -2.49
C GLU A 79 -13.38 -8.66 -3.67
N SER A 80 -13.76 -8.29 -4.88
CA SER A 80 -13.09 -8.78 -6.10
C SER A 80 -11.64 -8.33 -6.16
N ILE A 81 -11.38 -7.07 -5.82
CA ILE A 81 -10.02 -6.52 -5.80
C ILE A 81 -9.18 -7.23 -4.74
N MET A 82 -9.72 -7.39 -3.52
CA MET A 82 -9.02 -8.06 -2.43
C MET A 82 -8.67 -9.50 -2.79
N GLN A 83 -9.61 -10.22 -3.40
CA GLN A 83 -9.38 -11.59 -3.81
C GLN A 83 -8.33 -11.68 -4.90
N ALA A 84 -8.38 -10.78 -5.89
CA ALA A 84 -7.38 -10.74 -6.96
C ALA A 84 -5.99 -10.46 -6.42
N LEU A 85 -5.86 -9.54 -5.47
CA LEU A 85 -4.59 -9.23 -4.82
C LEU A 85 -4.09 -10.42 -4.00
N THR A 86 -4.96 -11.04 -3.22
CA THR A 86 -4.59 -12.19 -2.40
C THR A 86 -4.07 -13.34 -3.26
N THR A 87 -4.75 -13.61 -4.37
CA THR A 87 -4.35 -14.67 -5.30
C THR A 87 -3.08 -14.30 -6.05
N GLY A 88 -3.04 -13.09 -6.60
CA GLY A 88 -1.94 -12.64 -7.44
C GLY A 88 -0.65 -12.35 -6.69
N LEU A 89 -0.75 -12.04 -5.40
CA LEU A 89 0.39 -11.76 -4.54
C LEU A 89 0.68 -12.92 -3.57
N ALA A 90 0.17 -14.11 -3.87
CA ALA A 90 0.40 -15.28 -3.02
C ALA A 90 1.91 -15.52 -2.86
N GLY A 91 2.35 -15.72 -1.61
CA GLY A 91 3.76 -15.89 -1.31
C GLY A 91 4.55 -14.59 -1.24
N LYS A 92 3.93 -13.46 -1.53
CA LYS A 92 4.55 -12.15 -1.43
C LYS A 92 3.95 -11.39 -0.24
N ARG A 93 4.82 -10.73 0.52
CA ARG A 93 4.35 -9.93 1.66
C ARG A 93 3.55 -8.74 1.18
N HIS A 94 2.37 -8.54 1.75
CA HIS A 94 1.53 -7.38 1.45
C HIS A 94 0.56 -7.13 2.59
N THR A 95 0.12 -5.89 2.70
CA THR A 95 -0.86 -5.47 3.70
C THR A 95 -1.88 -4.59 3.00
N ILE A 96 -3.16 -4.75 3.32
CA ILE A 96 -4.23 -3.96 2.73
C ILE A 96 -5.05 -3.33 3.85
N PHE A 97 -5.19 -2.00 3.83
CA PHE A 97 -6.09 -1.28 4.70
C PHE A 97 -7.30 -0.85 3.90
N LYS A 98 -8.47 -1.05 4.47
CA LYS A 98 -9.72 -0.60 3.91
C LYS A 98 -10.29 0.48 4.82
N LEU A 99 -10.54 1.67 4.28
CA LEU A 99 -11.08 2.80 5.03
C LEU A 99 -12.32 3.36 4.32
N PRO A 100 -13.37 3.71 5.08
CA PRO A 100 -14.52 4.35 4.48
C PRO A 100 -14.18 5.76 4.01
N VAL A 101 -14.83 6.19 2.93
CA VAL A 101 -14.66 7.55 2.37
C VAL A 101 -16.02 8.23 2.39
N ASP A 102 -16.13 9.34 3.10
CA ASP A 102 -17.39 10.08 3.21
C ASP A 102 -17.76 10.79 1.91
N SER A 103 -16.77 11.38 1.24
CA SER A 103 -17.03 12.07 -0.01
C SER A 103 -15.78 12.11 -0.87
N VAL A 104 -15.98 12.20 -2.19
CA VAL A 104 -14.90 12.35 -3.17
C VAL A 104 -15.30 13.47 -4.10
N HIS A 105 -14.41 14.42 -4.28
CA HIS A 105 -14.59 15.51 -5.23
C HIS A 105 -13.46 15.44 -6.25
N VAL A 106 -13.82 15.12 -7.50
CA VAL A 106 -12.85 14.98 -8.59
C VAL A 106 -13.11 16.06 -9.61
N VAL A 107 -12.08 16.82 -9.94
CA VAL A 107 -12.14 17.82 -11.01
C VAL A 107 -11.14 17.38 -12.08
N SER A 108 -11.65 17.13 -13.27
CA SER A 108 -10.81 16.76 -14.43
C SER A 108 -10.89 17.84 -15.47
N PRO A 109 -9.75 18.36 -15.96
CA PRO A 109 -9.74 19.37 -17.02
C PRO A 109 -10.29 18.82 -18.33
#